data_33c0231a9dafecb204826a8494a36ca0
#
_entry.id   33c0231a9dafecb204826a8494a36ca0
#
_cell.length_a   1.000
_cell.length_b   1.000
_cell.length_c   1.000
_cell.angle_alpha   90.00
_cell.angle_beta   90.00
_cell.angle_gamma   90.00
#
_symmetry.space_group_name_H-M   'P 1'
#
loop_
_entity.id
_entity.type
_entity.pdbx_description
1 polymer ?
#
loop_
_entity_poly.entity_id
_entity_poly.type
_entity_poly.pdbx_seq_one_letter_code
_entity_poly.pdbx_strand_id
1 'polypeptide(L)'
;SFGMALCNVLIAFQTTPEGVVLIRLIQGLVSGFYSASITLIASESPIERTGWALGLLASANLAGSLIGPLLGGYIADTVGIRNDFIIVGILMGLAGVLATAFIHENYVPKPNIEKLSISKLKEQIPEFSSIVALCVASFIYAICIMSLQPVISVYIKGIVPSNTENLAFIAGAVFSAMGIAQLMSSSPLGKLVDKVGPRKVLVVSLIYVGLFNIPQAYVTDVYQLALIRFLQGFGLGGMLPALNTYLSSKTPREFTGQVFSYNQSCLFFGYFLGAIGGSSLMALLGFTTLFWVSGGLFILSALWIAFKLK
;
A
#
# COMPACT_ATOMS: atom_id res chain seq x y z
N SER A 1 -18.89 -1.23 -2.46
CA SER A 1 -19.03 -0.20 -1.41
C SER A 1 -19.94 -0.65 -0.28
N PHE A 2 -21.20 -1.09 -0.53
CA PHE A 2 -22.18 -1.43 0.53
C PHE A 2 -21.71 -2.56 1.47
N GLY A 3 -21.13 -3.63 0.93
CA GLY A 3 -20.57 -4.72 1.76
C GLY A 3 -19.47 -4.23 2.70
N MET A 4 -18.60 -3.35 2.23
CA MET A 4 -17.55 -2.76 3.06
C MET A 4 -18.12 -1.79 4.10
N ALA A 5 -19.16 -1.00 3.74
CA ALA A 5 -19.87 -0.13 4.66
C ALA A 5 -20.51 -0.92 5.81
N LEU A 6 -21.22 -2.01 5.47
CA LEU A 6 -21.83 -2.90 6.44
C LEU A 6 -20.78 -3.54 7.37
N CYS A 7 -19.67 -4.04 6.82
CA CYS A 7 -18.59 -4.61 7.62
C CYS A 7 -18.00 -3.60 8.61
N ASN A 8 -17.78 -2.33 8.21
CA ASN A 8 -17.29 -1.31 9.13
C ASN A 8 -18.29 -1.03 10.27
N VAL A 9 -19.58 -0.92 9.97
CA VAL A 9 -20.61 -0.75 11.01
C VAL A 9 -20.66 -1.95 11.94
N LEU A 10 -20.56 -3.19 11.42
CA LEU A 10 -20.55 -4.40 12.24
C LEU A 10 -19.31 -4.48 13.16
N ILE A 11 -18.15 -3.99 12.72
CA ILE A 11 -16.94 -3.92 13.56
C ILE A 11 -17.18 -3.04 14.78
N ALA A 12 -17.91 -1.93 14.65
CA ALA A 12 -18.21 -1.02 15.76
C ALA A 12 -18.94 -1.70 16.93
N PHE A 13 -19.71 -2.75 16.64
CA PHE A 13 -20.49 -3.49 17.63
C PHE A 13 -19.76 -4.71 18.20
N GLN A 14 -18.56 -5.04 17.70
CA GLN A 14 -17.81 -6.18 18.21
C GLN A 14 -17.24 -5.90 19.61
N THR A 15 -17.29 -6.93 20.44
CA THR A 15 -16.75 -6.90 21.80
C THR A 15 -15.54 -7.81 21.95
N THR A 16 -15.29 -8.69 20.99
CA THR A 16 -14.19 -9.65 21.02
C THR A 16 -13.24 -9.44 19.83
N PRO A 17 -11.92 -9.63 19.99
CA PRO A 17 -10.95 -9.55 18.91
C PRO A 17 -11.25 -10.52 17.77
N GLU A 18 -11.73 -11.74 18.10
CA GLU A 18 -12.06 -12.79 17.12
C GLU A 18 -13.21 -12.34 16.21
N GLY A 19 -14.22 -11.66 16.76
CA GLY A 19 -15.33 -11.09 15.99
C GLY A 19 -14.85 -10.02 14.99
N VAL A 20 -13.92 -9.18 15.41
CA VAL A 20 -13.29 -8.19 14.51
C VAL A 20 -12.53 -8.89 13.39
N VAL A 21 -11.73 -9.91 13.70
CA VAL A 21 -10.98 -10.68 12.69
C VAL A 21 -11.92 -11.33 11.69
N LEU A 22 -13.00 -11.95 12.15
CA LEU A 22 -13.99 -12.60 11.27
C LEU A 22 -14.61 -11.58 10.28
N ILE A 23 -15.04 -10.41 10.77
CA ILE A 23 -15.61 -9.39 9.90
C ILE A 23 -14.56 -8.84 8.93
N ARG A 24 -13.30 -8.68 9.36
CA ARG A 24 -12.19 -8.28 8.46
C ARG A 24 -11.92 -9.31 7.37
N LEU A 25 -12.04 -10.61 7.64
CA LEU A 25 -11.95 -11.65 6.62
C LEU A 25 -13.09 -11.53 5.59
N ILE A 26 -14.34 -11.33 6.05
CA ILE A 26 -15.48 -11.09 5.15
C ILE A 26 -15.28 -9.81 4.34
N GLN A 27 -14.81 -8.74 4.98
CA GLN A 27 -14.50 -7.47 4.32
C GLN A 27 -13.46 -7.64 3.21
N GLY A 28 -12.46 -8.49 3.41
CA GLY A 28 -11.45 -8.82 2.39
C GLY A 28 -12.07 -9.46 1.13
N LEU A 29 -13.08 -10.32 1.29
CA LEU A 29 -13.79 -10.95 0.16
C LEU A 29 -14.59 -9.95 -0.69
N VAL A 30 -15.06 -8.85 -0.09
CA VAL A 30 -15.87 -7.81 -0.77
C VAL A 30 -15.07 -6.56 -1.11
N SER A 31 -13.74 -6.56 -0.93
CA SER A 31 -12.88 -5.37 -1.05
C SER A 31 -12.46 -5.01 -2.49
N GLY A 32 -13.14 -5.52 -3.52
CA GLY A 32 -12.81 -5.27 -4.93
C GLY A 32 -13.09 -3.87 -5.47
N PHE A 33 -13.53 -2.92 -4.65
CA PHE A 33 -14.00 -1.60 -5.09
C PHE A 33 -12.97 -0.81 -5.92
N TYR A 34 -11.72 -0.75 -5.47
CA TYR A 34 -10.68 0.02 -6.16
C TYR A 34 -10.34 -0.55 -7.54
N SER A 35 -10.21 -1.87 -7.65
CA SER A 35 -9.98 -2.55 -8.93
C SER A 35 -11.16 -2.36 -9.90
N ALA A 36 -12.39 -2.44 -9.39
CA ALA A 36 -13.60 -2.18 -10.18
C ALA A 36 -13.62 -0.73 -10.67
N SER A 37 -13.25 0.25 -9.84
CA SER A 37 -13.19 1.67 -10.22
C SER A 37 -12.17 1.92 -11.34
N ILE A 38 -10.98 1.31 -11.27
CA ILE A 38 -9.97 1.40 -12.34
C ILE A 38 -10.53 0.85 -13.65
N THR A 39 -11.13 -0.33 -13.61
CA THR A 39 -11.68 -0.99 -14.80
C THR A 39 -12.80 -0.16 -15.41
N LEU A 40 -13.71 0.34 -14.59
CA LEU A 40 -14.84 1.17 -15.03
C LEU A 40 -14.34 2.45 -15.71
N ILE A 41 -13.44 3.19 -15.07
CA ILE A 41 -12.86 4.41 -15.66
C ILE A 41 -12.12 4.10 -16.96
N ALA A 42 -11.38 3.00 -17.02
CA ALA A 42 -10.65 2.62 -18.23
C ALA A 42 -11.58 2.22 -19.38
N SER A 43 -12.76 1.64 -19.09
CA SER A 43 -13.73 1.21 -20.12
C SER A 43 -14.65 2.34 -20.59
N GLU A 44 -15.07 3.24 -19.70
CA GLU A 44 -16.05 4.29 -20.02
C GLU A 44 -15.41 5.62 -20.43
N SER A 45 -14.11 5.83 -20.13
CA SER A 45 -13.46 7.08 -20.51
C SER A 45 -13.05 7.08 -21.98
N PRO A 46 -13.24 8.20 -22.71
CA PRO A 46 -12.65 8.39 -24.04
C PRO A 46 -11.13 8.17 -23.99
N ILE A 47 -10.56 7.54 -25.03
CA ILE A 47 -9.13 7.15 -25.09
C ILE A 47 -8.23 8.35 -24.78
N GLU A 48 -8.58 9.54 -25.27
CA GLU A 48 -7.80 10.78 -25.12
C GLU A 48 -7.78 11.29 -23.67
N ARG A 49 -8.77 10.89 -22.83
CA ARG A 49 -8.93 11.36 -21.45
C ARG A 49 -8.76 10.26 -20.40
N THR A 50 -8.59 9.03 -20.80
CA THR A 50 -8.45 7.87 -19.89
C THR A 50 -7.26 8.08 -18.93
N GLY A 51 -6.13 8.57 -19.42
CA GLY A 51 -4.97 8.86 -18.57
C GLY A 51 -5.25 9.93 -17.52
N TRP A 52 -5.96 11.00 -17.88
CA TRP A 52 -6.38 12.03 -16.93
C TRP A 52 -7.32 11.48 -15.86
N ALA A 53 -8.33 10.70 -16.27
CA ALA A 53 -9.33 10.15 -15.36
C ALA A 53 -8.71 9.13 -14.37
N LEU A 54 -7.82 8.25 -14.84
CA LEU A 54 -7.06 7.34 -13.97
C LEU A 54 -6.10 8.10 -13.05
N GLY A 55 -5.48 9.17 -13.54
CA GLY A 55 -4.65 10.06 -12.72
C GLY A 55 -5.45 10.73 -11.60
N LEU A 56 -6.68 11.16 -11.87
CA LEU A 56 -7.58 11.74 -10.86
C LEU A 56 -7.96 10.69 -9.80
N LEU A 57 -8.28 9.46 -10.21
CA LEU A 57 -8.55 8.35 -9.28
C LEU A 57 -7.34 8.04 -8.39
N ALA A 58 -6.13 7.99 -8.98
CA ALA A 58 -4.90 7.76 -8.23
C ALA A 58 -4.63 8.90 -7.24
N SER A 59 -4.86 10.15 -7.64
CA SER A 59 -4.74 11.31 -6.76
C SER A 59 -5.73 11.29 -5.60
N ALA A 60 -6.99 10.91 -5.86
CA ALA A 60 -8.00 10.75 -4.83
C ALA A 60 -7.65 9.63 -3.84
N ASN A 61 -7.14 8.49 -4.33
CA ASN A 61 -6.66 7.39 -3.49
C ASN A 61 -5.50 7.83 -2.59
N LEU A 62 -4.56 8.56 -3.16
CA LEU A 62 -3.41 9.09 -2.43
C LEU A 62 -3.84 10.13 -1.39
N ALA A 63 -4.74 11.07 -1.74
CA ALA A 63 -5.29 12.03 -0.79
C ALA A 63 -6.02 11.32 0.36
N GLY A 64 -6.82 10.30 0.06
CA GLY A 64 -7.49 9.48 1.07
C GLY A 64 -6.50 8.77 2.01
N SER A 65 -5.40 8.24 1.48
CA SER A 65 -4.37 7.58 2.29
C SER A 65 -3.58 8.53 3.18
N LEU A 66 -3.50 9.81 2.82
CA LEU A 66 -2.85 10.86 3.62
C LEU A 66 -3.78 11.45 4.68
N ILE A 67 -4.99 11.81 4.26
CA ILE A 67 -5.95 12.50 5.12
C ILE A 67 -6.65 11.49 6.05
N GLY A 68 -6.85 10.25 5.59
CA GLY A 68 -7.55 9.21 6.33
C GLY A 68 -7.00 8.96 7.74
N PRO A 69 -5.70 8.68 7.91
CA PRO A 69 -5.14 8.46 9.25
C PRO A 69 -5.24 9.67 10.18
N LEU A 70 -5.13 10.90 9.64
CA LEU A 70 -5.29 12.14 10.42
C LEU A 70 -6.73 12.32 10.88
N LEU A 71 -7.68 12.23 9.96
CA LEU A 71 -9.11 12.39 10.29
C LEU A 71 -9.60 11.26 11.17
N GLY A 72 -9.26 10.00 10.84
CA GLY A 72 -9.62 8.84 11.64
C GLY A 72 -9.03 8.91 13.04
N GLY A 73 -7.77 9.32 13.20
CA GLY A 73 -7.15 9.55 14.51
C GLY A 73 -7.87 10.64 15.32
N TYR A 74 -8.19 11.77 14.68
CA TYR A 74 -8.93 12.85 15.33
C TYR A 74 -10.35 12.43 15.76
N ILE A 75 -11.08 11.74 14.87
CA ILE A 75 -12.42 11.23 15.16
C ILE A 75 -12.36 10.19 16.29
N ALA A 76 -11.40 9.26 16.23
CA ALA A 76 -11.25 8.23 17.26
C ALA A 76 -10.96 8.81 18.65
N ASP A 77 -10.15 9.87 18.73
CA ASP A 77 -9.84 10.55 20.00
C ASP A 77 -11.00 11.40 20.53
N THR A 78 -11.83 11.99 19.65
CA THR A 78 -12.93 12.90 20.05
C THR A 78 -14.24 12.18 20.33
N VAL A 79 -14.64 11.24 19.47
CA VAL A 79 -15.93 10.54 19.58
C VAL A 79 -15.82 9.05 19.89
N GLY A 80 -14.59 8.54 19.96
CA GLY A 80 -14.26 7.15 20.27
C GLY A 80 -14.16 6.25 19.03
N ILE A 81 -13.34 5.21 19.14
CA ILE A 81 -13.02 4.27 18.05
C ILE A 81 -14.27 3.60 17.45
N ARG A 82 -15.27 3.25 18.27
CA ARG A 82 -16.51 2.62 17.77
C ARG A 82 -17.30 3.54 16.84
N ASN A 83 -17.42 4.81 17.23
CA ASN A 83 -18.12 5.81 16.43
C ASN A 83 -17.35 6.14 15.15
N ASP A 84 -16.01 6.10 15.17
CA ASP A 84 -15.20 6.24 13.96
C ASP A 84 -15.54 5.16 12.93
N PHE A 85 -15.65 3.89 13.32
CA PHE A 85 -16.07 2.82 12.41
C PHE A 85 -17.49 3.04 11.85
N ILE A 86 -18.42 3.57 12.63
CA ILE A 86 -19.77 3.89 12.17
C ILE A 86 -19.72 5.03 11.14
N ILE A 87 -18.98 6.10 11.42
CA ILE A 87 -18.83 7.26 10.54
C ILE A 87 -18.22 6.80 9.20
N VAL A 88 -17.13 6.02 9.24
CA VAL A 88 -16.51 5.48 8.02
C VAL A 88 -17.48 4.58 7.26
N GLY A 89 -18.25 3.74 7.96
CA GLY A 89 -19.28 2.91 7.36
C GLY A 89 -20.38 3.73 6.64
N ILE A 90 -20.86 4.80 7.26
CA ILE A 90 -21.84 5.73 6.67
C ILE A 90 -21.27 6.42 5.43
N LEU A 91 -20.03 6.94 5.51
CA LEU A 91 -19.37 7.59 4.37
C LEU A 91 -19.19 6.62 3.19
N MET A 92 -18.80 5.37 3.45
CA MET A 92 -18.70 4.34 2.42
C MET A 92 -20.07 3.96 1.84
N GLY A 93 -21.10 3.93 2.67
CA GLY A 93 -22.50 3.72 2.23
C GLY A 93 -22.97 4.84 1.32
N LEU A 94 -22.75 6.09 1.71
CA LEU A 94 -23.05 7.27 0.88
C LEU A 94 -22.30 7.25 -0.45
N ALA A 95 -21.00 6.91 -0.43
CA ALA A 95 -20.23 6.74 -1.67
C ALA A 95 -20.82 5.63 -2.56
N GLY A 96 -21.33 4.54 -1.95
CA GLY A 96 -22.04 3.49 -2.68
C GLY A 96 -23.35 3.98 -3.32
N VAL A 97 -24.14 4.76 -2.59
CA VAL A 97 -25.39 5.38 -3.11
C VAL A 97 -25.07 6.33 -4.26
N LEU A 98 -24.08 7.20 -4.09
CA LEU A 98 -23.66 8.12 -5.16
C LEU A 98 -23.19 7.34 -6.41
N ALA A 99 -22.39 6.30 -6.21
CA ALA A 99 -21.94 5.46 -7.31
C ALA A 99 -23.12 4.82 -8.06
N THR A 100 -24.09 4.26 -7.36
CA THR A 100 -25.27 3.63 -8.01
C THR A 100 -26.21 4.64 -8.65
N ALA A 101 -26.28 5.88 -8.14
CA ALA A 101 -27.14 6.93 -8.68
C ALA A 101 -26.57 7.60 -9.94
N PHE A 102 -25.23 7.77 -10.00
CA PHE A 102 -24.59 8.57 -11.05
C PHE A 102 -23.82 7.75 -12.07
N ILE A 103 -23.44 6.50 -11.75
CA ILE A 103 -22.68 5.67 -12.68
C ILE A 103 -23.63 4.75 -13.45
N HIS A 104 -23.66 4.93 -14.76
CA HIS A 104 -24.36 4.05 -15.70
C HIS A 104 -23.29 3.24 -16.43
N GLU A 105 -23.32 1.94 -16.28
CA GLU A 105 -22.36 1.04 -16.88
C GLU A 105 -22.89 0.50 -18.20
N ASN A 106 -22.20 0.79 -19.31
CA ASN A 106 -22.46 0.23 -20.63
C ASN A 106 -21.44 -0.90 -20.94
N TYR A 107 -21.20 -1.79 -19.96
CA TYR A 107 -20.20 -2.83 -20.11
C TYR A 107 -20.60 -3.87 -21.14
N VAL A 108 -19.87 -3.94 -22.25
CA VAL A 108 -19.90 -5.05 -23.20
C VAL A 108 -18.77 -6.01 -22.84
N PRO A 109 -19.06 -7.26 -22.41
CA PRO A 109 -18.02 -8.23 -22.10
C PRO A 109 -17.12 -8.42 -23.31
N LYS A 110 -15.84 -8.08 -23.19
CA LYS A 110 -14.86 -8.45 -24.22
C LYS A 110 -14.69 -9.98 -24.18
N PRO A 111 -14.58 -10.62 -25.36
CA PRO A 111 -14.36 -12.06 -25.42
C PRO A 111 -13.14 -12.41 -24.56
N ASN A 112 -13.27 -13.49 -23.78
CA ASN A 112 -12.25 -14.01 -22.88
C ASN A 112 -10.89 -14.07 -23.59
N ILE A 113 -9.98 -13.19 -23.22
CA ILE A 113 -8.57 -13.38 -23.58
C ILE A 113 -8.15 -14.60 -22.76
N GLU A 114 -7.83 -15.71 -23.43
CA GLU A 114 -7.35 -16.92 -22.78
C GLU A 114 -6.17 -16.54 -21.86
N LYS A 115 -6.37 -16.72 -20.56
CA LYS A 115 -5.30 -16.53 -19.59
C LYS A 115 -4.27 -17.63 -19.83
N LEU A 116 -3.10 -17.24 -20.30
CA LEU A 116 -2.03 -18.20 -20.51
C LEU A 116 -1.57 -18.77 -19.15
N SER A 117 -1.33 -20.09 -19.13
CA SER A 117 -0.66 -20.73 -18.00
C SER A 117 0.71 -20.10 -17.77
N ILE A 118 1.19 -20.09 -16.53
CA ILE A 118 2.53 -19.60 -16.15
C ILE A 118 3.63 -20.28 -17.00
N SER A 119 3.45 -21.57 -17.32
CA SER A 119 4.37 -22.32 -18.17
C SER A 119 4.47 -21.71 -19.58
N LYS A 120 3.33 -21.40 -20.20
CA LYS A 120 3.28 -20.76 -21.52
C LYS A 120 3.83 -19.34 -21.51
N LEU A 121 3.58 -18.57 -20.45
CA LEU A 121 4.17 -17.24 -20.29
C LEU A 121 5.70 -17.29 -20.19
N LYS A 122 6.25 -18.29 -19.51
CA LYS A 122 7.71 -18.48 -19.41
C LYS A 122 8.35 -18.75 -20.77
N GLU A 123 7.66 -19.43 -21.68
CA GLU A 123 8.14 -19.71 -23.03
C GLU A 123 8.05 -18.48 -23.94
N GLN A 124 7.03 -17.65 -23.75
CA GLN A 124 6.73 -16.52 -24.63
C GLN A 124 7.40 -15.20 -24.20
N ILE A 125 7.83 -15.10 -22.94
CA ILE A 125 8.49 -13.90 -22.42
C ILE A 125 10.00 -14.16 -22.27
N PRO A 126 10.86 -13.55 -23.11
CA PRO A 126 12.30 -13.81 -23.07
C PRO A 126 12.96 -13.51 -21.70
N GLU A 127 12.48 -12.47 -21.02
CA GLU A 127 13.01 -12.03 -19.73
C GLU A 127 12.11 -12.41 -18.53
N PHE A 128 11.45 -13.56 -18.59
CA PHE A 128 10.55 -14.03 -17.53
C PHE A 128 11.21 -14.07 -16.14
N SER A 129 12.51 -14.38 -16.08
CA SER A 129 13.28 -14.38 -14.83
C SER A 129 13.36 -12.99 -14.19
N SER A 130 13.42 -11.93 -15.01
CA SER A 130 13.40 -10.54 -14.53
C SER A 130 12.02 -10.16 -13.97
N ILE A 131 10.96 -10.62 -14.61
CA ILE A 131 9.58 -10.43 -14.11
C ILE A 131 9.39 -11.09 -12.74
N VAL A 132 9.82 -12.35 -12.60
CA VAL A 132 9.78 -13.07 -11.32
C VAL A 132 10.58 -12.32 -10.24
N ALA A 133 11.77 -11.83 -10.60
CA ALA A 133 12.59 -11.04 -9.67
C ALA A 133 11.89 -9.76 -9.21
N LEU A 134 11.19 -9.06 -10.11
CA LEU A 134 10.41 -7.87 -9.76
C LEU A 134 9.19 -8.21 -8.91
N CYS A 135 8.50 -9.31 -9.17
CA CYS A 135 7.39 -9.78 -8.32
C CYS A 135 7.87 -10.13 -6.90
N VAL A 136 9.04 -10.78 -6.78
CA VAL A 136 9.65 -11.05 -5.46
C VAL A 136 10.06 -9.75 -4.76
N ALA A 137 10.59 -8.77 -5.49
CA ALA A 137 10.89 -7.45 -4.91
C ALA A 137 9.62 -6.74 -4.41
N SER A 138 8.53 -6.80 -5.16
CA SER A 138 7.22 -6.29 -4.74
C SER A 138 6.71 -6.99 -3.48
N PHE A 139 6.87 -8.30 -3.41
CA PHE A 139 6.50 -9.11 -2.26
C PHE A 139 7.29 -8.73 -1.01
N ILE A 140 8.63 -8.60 -1.12
CA ILE A 140 9.49 -8.15 0.00
C ILE A 140 9.12 -6.72 0.43
N TYR A 141 8.92 -5.81 -0.53
CA TYR A 141 8.43 -4.46 -0.24
C TYR A 141 7.14 -4.48 0.59
N ALA A 142 6.16 -5.28 0.16
CA ALA A 142 4.87 -5.38 0.81
C ALA A 142 4.98 -5.95 2.24
N ILE A 143 5.82 -6.99 2.43
CA ILE A 143 6.12 -7.55 3.76
C ILE A 143 6.70 -6.47 4.66
N CYS A 144 7.73 -5.75 4.22
CA CYS A 144 8.42 -4.76 5.05
C CYS A 144 7.49 -3.61 5.44
N ILE A 145 6.69 -3.07 4.51
CA ILE A 145 5.74 -2.00 4.80
C ILE A 145 4.66 -2.45 5.78
N MET A 146 4.05 -3.60 5.53
CA MET A 146 2.91 -4.06 6.33
C MET A 146 3.33 -4.68 7.66
N SER A 147 4.60 -5.11 7.82
CA SER A 147 5.11 -5.56 9.12
C SER A 147 5.18 -4.45 10.16
N LEU A 148 5.41 -3.21 9.72
CA LEU A 148 5.53 -2.05 10.61
C LEU A 148 4.19 -1.36 10.85
N GLN A 149 3.27 -1.38 9.89
CA GLN A 149 2.05 -0.58 9.92
C GLN A 149 1.17 -0.83 11.16
N PRO A 150 0.80 -2.08 11.52
CA PRO A 150 -0.02 -2.31 12.72
C PRO A 150 0.73 -2.08 14.02
N VAL A 151 2.06 -2.21 14.00
CA VAL A 151 2.93 -2.17 15.18
C VAL A 151 3.27 -0.73 15.58
N ILE A 152 3.27 0.20 14.62
CA ILE A 152 3.73 1.58 14.86
C ILE A 152 2.87 2.31 15.90
N SER A 153 1.56 2.08 15.91
CA SER A 153 0.67 2.69 16.92
C SER A 153 0.99 2.22 18.32
N VAL A 154 1.36 0.95 18.49
CA VAL A 154 1.80 0.37 19.76
C VAL A 154 3.18 0.94 20.16
N TYR A 155 4.06 1.11 19.18
CA TYR A 155 5.37 1.71 19.38
C TYR A 155 5.26 3.16 19.85
N ILE A 156 4.40 3.97 19.21
CA ILE A 156 4.13 5.37 19.60
C ILE A 156 3.63 5.41 21.06
N LYS A 157 2.71 4.52 21.44
CA LYS A 157 2.21 4.43 22.81
C LYS A 157 3.32 4.18 23.84
N GLY A 158 4.40 3.50 23.43
CA GLY A 158 5.55 3.22 24.30
C GLY A 158 6.54 4.37 24.45
N ILE A 159 6.57 5.33 23.52
CA ILE A 159 7.50 6.48 23.53
C ILE A 159 6.86 7.80 23.94
N VAL A 160 5.54 7.88 24.04
CA VAL A 160 4.83 9.05 24.57
C VAL A 160 4.52 8.89 26.07
N PRO A 161 4.41 10.00 26.83
CA PRO A 161 3.99 9.94 28.22
C PRO A 161 2.63 9.26 28.40
N SER A 162 2.44 8.54 29.52
CA SER A 162 1.23 7.72 29.76
C SER A 162 -0.07 8.54 29.83
N ASN A 163 0.04 9.83 30.12
CA ASN A 163 -1.07 10.78 30.17
C ASN A 163 -1.28 11.57 28.88
N THR A 164 -0.67 11.13 27.76
CA THR A 164 -0.83 11.83 26.50
C THR A 164 -2.25 11.69 25.98
N GLU A 165 -2.92 12.81 25.85
CA GLU A 165 -4.20 12.92 25.14
C GLU A 165 -3.99 12.84 23.62
N ASN A 166 -5.03 12.48 22.85
CA ASN A 166 -5.03 12.47 21.39
C ASN A 166 -3.99 11.49 20.77
N LEU A 167 -3.79 10.33 21.38
CA LEU A 167 -2.82 9.32 20.91
C LEU A 167 -3.10 8.84 19.47
N ALA A 168 -4.37 8.66 19.10
CA ALA A 168 -4.75 8.21 17.77
C ALA A 168 -4.46 9.28 16.72
N PHE A 169 -4.67 10.56 17.04
CA PHE A 169 -4.30 11.68 16.16
C PHE A 169 -2.78 11.75 15.96
N ILE A 170 -2.01 11.60 17.03
CA ILE A 170 -0.52 11.59 16.95
C ILE A 170 -0.05 10.43 16.05
N ALA A 171 -0.61 9.24 16.21
CA ALA A 171 -0.30 8.11 15.36
C ALA A 171 -0.67 8.41 13.90
N GLY A 172 -1.85 8.97 13.65
CA GLY A 172 -2.28 9.41 12.33
C GLY A 172 -1.33 10.44 11.69
N ALA A 173 -0.85 11.42 12.48
CA ALA A 173 0.11 12.43 12.02
C ALA A 173 1.45 11.81 11.61
N VAL A 174 1.97 10.85 12.38
CA VAL A 174 3.20 10.12 12.06
C VAL A 174 3.06 9.29 10.77
N PHE A 175 1.89 8.66 10.56
CA PHE A 175 1.61 7.95 9.30
C PHE A 175 1.51 8.92 8.12
N SER A 176 0.80 10.03 8.29
CA SER A 176 0.61 11.02 7.23
C SER A 176 1.90 11.73 6.86
N ALA A 177 2.82 11.96 7.80
CA ALA A 177 4.12 12.55 7.53
C ALA A 177 4.90 11.77 6.44
N MET A 178 4.93 10.44 6.55
CA MET A 178 5.56 9.57 5.53
C MET A 178 4.84 9.67 4.19
N GLY A 179 3.51 9.66 4.19
CA GLY A 179 2.71 9.75 2.98
C GLY A 179 2.85 11.09 2.27
N ILE A 180 2.94 12.21 3.01
CA ILE A 180 3.18 13.55 2.43
C ILE A 180 4.51 13.58 1.67
N ALA A 181 5.59 13.09 2.27
CA ALA A 181 6.90 13.03 1.62
C ALA A 181 6.88 12.11 0.38
N GLN A 182 6.18 10.97 0.47
CA GLN A 182 5.97 10.07 -0.66
C GLN A 182 5.26 10.76 -1.82
N LEU A 183 4.19 11.53 -1.52
CA LEU A 183 3.47 12.31 -2.52
C LEU A 183 4.37 13.36 -3.18
N MET A 184 5.10 14.14 -2.37
CA MET A 184 6.01 15.19 -2.86
C MET A 184 7.11 14.62 -3.77
N SER A 185 7.61 13.43 -3.48
CA SER A 185 8.72 12.80 -4.20
C SER A 185 8.30 11.94 -5.39
N SER A 186 7.05 11.47 -5.46
CA SER A 186 6.61 10.50 -6.48
C SER A 186 6.73 11.06 -7.90
N SER A 187 6.32 12.31 -8.15
CA SER A 187 6.41 12.93 -9.48
C SER A 187 7.86 13.25 -9.89
N PRO A 188 8.70 13.89 -9.05
CA PRO A 188 10.12 14.11 -9.39
C PRO A 188 10.89 12.80 -9.61
N LEU A 189 10.68 11.81 -8.74
CA LEU A 189 11.35 10.52 -8.88
C LEU A 189 10.81 9.70 -10.06
N GLY A 190 9.53 9.82 -10.41
CA GLY A 190 8.98 9.27 -11.65
C GLY A 190 9.68 9.82 -12.89
N LYS A 191 9.88 11.14 -12.98
CA LYS A 191 10.68 11.76 -14.06
C LYS A 191 12.14 11.32 -14.05
N LEU A 192 12.69 11.04 -12.85
CA LEU A 192 14.06 10.51 -12.74
C LEU A 192 14.13 9.08 -13.25
N VAL A 193 13.09 8.26 -13.03
CA VAL A 193 12.98 6.90 -13.61
C VAL A 193 13.12 6.94 -15.13
N ASP A 194 12.46 7.89 -15.80
CA ASP A 194 12.54 8.05 -17.25
C ASP A 194 13.93 8.46 -17.73
N LYS A 195 14.67 9.26 -16.94
CA LYS A 195 16.00 9.78 -17.30
C LYS A 195 17.16 8.82 -17.02
N VAL A 196 17.16 8.19 -15.83
CA VAL A 196 18.30 7.38 -15.36
C VAL A 196 18.05 5.88 -15.45
N GLY A 197 16.81 5.50 -15.73
CA GLY A 197 16.35 4.12 -15.83
C GLY A 197 15.75 3.58 -14.52
N PRO A 198 14.73 2.71 -14.62
CA PRO A 198 13.95 2.24 -13.49
C PRO A 198 14.77 1.41 -12.49
N ARG A 199 15.72 0.61 -12.96
CA ARG A 199 16.58 -0.22 -12.10
C ARG A 199 17.37 0.59 -11.09
N LYS A 200 18.05 1.66 -11.55
CA LYS A 200 18.89 2.49 -10.68
C LYS A 200 18.05 3.19 -9.61
N VAL A 201 16.91 3.77 -10.01
CA VAL A 201 16.02 4.45 -9.07
C VAL A 201 15.45 3.45 -8.07
N LEU A 202 15.04 2.25 -8.49
CA LEU A 202 14.52 1.21 -7.61
C LEU A 202 15.55 0.77 -6.56
N VAL A 203 16.79 0.48 -6.99
CA VAL A 203 17.87 0.06 -6.07
C VAL A 203 18.19 1.16 -5.06
N VAL A 204 18.35 2.40 -5.52
CA VAL A 204 18.65 3.53 -4.63
C VAL A 204 17.50 3.77 -3.65
N SER A 205 16.26 3.73 -4.11
CA SER A 205 15.08 3.90 -3.25
C SER A 205 14.99 2.80 -2.18
N LEU A 206 15.25 1.54 -2.54
CA LEU A 206 15.24 0.42 -1.59
C LEU A 206 16.33 0.57 -0.51
N ILE A 207 17.56 0.94 -0.91
CA ILE A 207 18.65 1.19 0.04
C ILE A 207 18.28 2.36 0.96
N TYR A 208 17.79 3.45 0.39
CA TYR A 208 17.40 4.64 1.12
C TYR A 208 16.32 4.32 2.17
N VAL A 209 15.24 3.65 1.77
CA VAL A 209 14.16 3.26 2.68
C VAL A 209 14.65 2.32 3.77
N GLY A 210 15.52 1.35 3.42
CA GLY A 210 16.12 0.43 4.38
C GLY A 210 17.01 1.14 5.42
N LEU A 211 17.82 2.11 4.98
CA LEU A 211 18.66 2.90 5.87
C LEU A 211 17.84 3.75 6.84
N PHE A 212 16.75 4.38 6.39
CA PHE A 212 15.86 5.16 7.25
C PHE A 212 14.93 4.32 8.13
N ASN A 213 14.86 3.00 7.92
CA ASN A 213 14.14 2.09 8.81
C ASN A 213 14.89 1.85 10.11
N ILE A 214 16.21 1.70 10.04
CA ILE A 214 17.07 1.32 11.19
C ILE A 214 17.01 2.36 12.32
N PRO A 215 17.20 3.67 12.09
CA PRO A 215 17.21 4.65 13.18
C PRO A 215 15.85 4.80 13.88
N GLN A 216 14.73 4.36 13.27
CA GLN A 216 13.43 4.35 13.96
C GLN A 216 13.42 3.44 15.21
N ALA A 217 14.32 2.46 15.28
CA ALA A 217 14.48 1.57 16.45
C ALA A 217 14.97 2.29 17.72
N TYR A 218 15.55 3.46 17.59
CA TYR A 218 16.26 4.17 18.65
C TYR A 218 15.66 5.54 18.97
N VAL A 219 14.52 5.87 18.40
CA VAL A 219 13.84 7.13 18.69
C VAL A 219 13.27 7.12 20.11
N THR A 220 13.41 8.24 20.80
CA THR A 220 12.91 8.46 22.16
C THR A 220 11.72 9.41 22.19
N ASP A 221 11.39 10.03 21.07
CA ASP A 221 10.35 11.04 20.93
C ASP A 221 9.57 10.85 19.63
N VAL A 222 8.29 11.19 19.68
CA VAL A 222 7.38 11.07 18.54
C VAL A 222 7.74 12.00 17.37
N TYR A 223 8.31 13.17 17.67
CA TYR A 223 8.75 14.11 16.62
C TYR A 223 9.94 13.57 15.84
N GLN A 224 10.88 12.89 16.53
CA GLN A 224 11.99 12.19 15.88
C GLN A 224 11.47 11.08 14.96
N LEU A 225 10.50 10.31 15.43
CA LEU A 225 9.86 9.26 14.63
C LEU A 225 9.18 9.85 13.39
N ALA A 226 8.40 10.92 13.55
CA ALA A 226 7.71 11.60 12.46
C ALA A 226 8.71 12.15 11.43
N LEU A 227 9.82 12.75 11.88
CA LEU A 227 10.87 13.27 10.99
C LEU A 227 11.53 12.14 10.19
N ILE A 228 11.93 11.05 10.86
CA ILE A 228 12.59 9.93 10.17
C ILE A 228 11.62 9.28 9.17
N ARG A 229 10.35 9.13 9.53
CA ARG A 229 9.31 8.63 8.63
C ARG A 229 9.03 9.57 7.46
N PHE A 230 9.02 10.87 7.71
CA PHE A 230 8.93 11.86 6.63
C PHE A 230 10.10 11.72 5.66
N LEU A 231 11.33 11.64 6.16
CA LEU A 231 12.50 11.42 5.32
C LEU A 231 12.41 10.08 4.56
N GLN A 232 12.01 9.00 5.22
CA GLN A 232 11.81 7.69 4.59
C GLN A 232 10.80 7.75 3.44
N GLY A 233 9.75 8.57 3.56
CA GLY A 233 8.72 8.77 2.55
C GLY A 233 9.27 9.21 1.19
N PHE A 234 10.34 9.98 1.15
CA PHE A 234 10.97 10.38 -0.12
C PHE A 234 11.46 9.18 -0.93
N GLY A 235 12.05 8.18 -0.28
CA GLY A 235 12.46 6.95 -0.97
C GLY A 235 11.29 6.11 -1.47
N LEU A 236 10.20 6.03 -0.69
CA LEU A 236 9.00 5.28 -1.06
C LEU A 236 8.32 5.87 -2.31
N GLY A 237 8.39 7.17 -2.52
CA GLY A 237 7.80 7.82 -3.69
C GLY A 237 8.40 7.38 -5.02
N GLY A 238 9.65 6.94 -5.04
CA GLY A 238 10.32 6.44 -6.24
C GLY A 238 10.13 4.93 -6.49
N MET A 239 9.81 4.16 -5.45
CA MET A 239 9.80 2.70 -5.53
C MET A 239 8.74 2.14 -6.48
N LEU A 240 7.47 2.49 -6.25
CA LEU A 240 6.37 1.95 -7.07
C LEU A 240 6.44 2.41 -8.54
N PRO A 241 6.70 3.69 -8.86
CA PRO A 241 6.93 4.11 -10.23
C PRO A 241 8.08 3.36 -10.89
N ALA A 242 9.22 3.22 -10.22
CA ALA A 242 10.37 2.51 -10.76
C ALA A 242 10.07 1.03 -10.99
N LEU A 243 9.40 0.36 -10.05
CA LEU A 243 9.03 -1.04 -10.15
C LEU A 243 8.04 -1.29 -11.29
N ASN A 244 6.99 -0.47 -11.39
CA ASN A 244 5.97 -0.59 -12.43
C ASN A 244 6.53 -0.31 -13.83
N THR A 245 7.38 0.72 -13.95
CA THR A 245 8.05 1.03 -15.23
C THR A 245 8.99 -0.09 -15.63
N TYR A 246 9.74 -0.65 -14.67
CA TYR A 246 10.65 -1.76 -14.95
C TYR A 246 9.88 -3.02 -15.35
N LEU A 247 8.82 -3.35 -14.65
CA LEU A 247 7.96 -4.48 -14.97
C LEU A 247 7.33 -4.33 -16.35
N SER A 248 6.83 -3.15 -16.68
CA SER A 248 6.26 -2.83 -18.00
C SER A 248 7.31 -2.96 -19.11
N SER A 249 8.56 -2.50 -18.88
CA SER A 249 9.64 -2.57 -19.88
C SER A 249 10.09 -4.00 -20.21
N LYS A 250 9.88 -4.95 -19.29
CA LYS A 250 10.25 -6.36 -19.47
C LYS A 250 9.08 -7.23 -19.93
N THR A 251 7.89 -6.66 -20.04
CA THR A 251 6.66 -7.38 -20.37
C THR A 251 6.16 -6.98 -21.76
N PRO A 252 5.98 -7.93 -22.70
CA PRO A 252 5.32 -7.66 -23.98
C PRO A 252 3.90 -7.11 -23.74
N ARG A 253 3.45 -6.19 -24.60
CA ARG A 253 2.16 -5.49 -24.45
C ARG A 253 0.96 -6.42 -24.28
N GLU A 254 0.99 -7.58 -24.95
CA GLU A 254 -0.05 -8.61 -24.91
C GLU A 254 -0.25 -9.20 -23.51
N PHE A 255 0.83 -9.32 -22.70
CA PHE A 255 0.83 -9.97 -21.39
C PHE A 255 0.86 -8.98 -20.22
N THR A 256 0.90 -7.68 -20.50
CA THR A 256 1.03 -6.63 -19.47
C THR A 256 -0.03 -6.78 -18.39
N GLY A 257 -1.30 -6.92 -18.75
CA GLY A 257 -2.39 -7.08 -17.78
C GLY A 257 -2.24 -8.31 -16.87
N GLN A 258 -1.81 -9.44 -17.46
CA GLN A 258 -1.64 -10.68 -16.72
C GLN A 258 -0.43 -10.61 -15.75
N VAL A 259 0.69 -10.06 -16.21
CA VAL A 259 1.90 -9.89 -15.40
C VAL A 259 1.66 -8.92 -14.25
N PHE A 260 0.98 -7.79 -14.51
CA PHE A 260 0.61 -6.85 -13.45
C PHE A 260 -0.35 -7.47 -12.43
N SER A 261 -1.27 -8.34 -12.86
CA SER A 261 -2.15 -9.09 -11.95
C SER A 261 -1.37 -10.03 -11.04
N TYR A 262 -0.36 -10.72 -11.56
CA TYR A 262 0.53 -11.56 -10.73
C TYR A 262 1.35 -10.72 -9.76
N ASN A 263 1.89 -9.58 -10.20
CA ASN A 263 2.61 -8.66 -9.32
C ASN A 263 1.72 -8.13 -8.20
N GLN A 264 0.46 -7.80 -8.50
CA GLN A 264 -0.51 -7.36 -7.50
C GLN A 264 -0.84 -8.47 -6.50
N SER A 265 -0.93 -9.72 -6.96
CA SER A 265 -1.12 -10.89 -6.07
C SER A 265 0.08 -11.06 -5.13
N CYS A 266 1.31 -10.88 -5.62
CA CYS A 266 2.51 -10.90 -4.80
C CYS A 266 2.50 -9.78 -3.74
N LEU A 267 2.07 -8.57 -4.11
CA LEU A 267 1.92 -7.46 -3.16
C LEU A 267 0.91 -7.78 -2.06
N PHE A 268 -0.29 -8.25 -2.41
CA PHE A 268 -1.32 -8.58 -1.41
C PHE A 268 -0.91 -9.73 -0.50
N PHE A 269 -0.27 -10.75 -1.05
CA PHE A 269 0.25 -11.86 -0.25
C PHE A 269 1.38 -11.39 0.68
N GLY A 270 2.24 -10.48 0.20
CA GLY A 270 3.25 -9.82 1.03
C GLY A 270 2.63 -8.99 2.16
N TYR A 271 1.56 -8.23 1.90
CA TYR A 271 0.84 -7.47 2.93
C TYR A 271 0.26 -8.39 4.01
N PHE A 272 -0.34 -9.50 3.60
CA PHE A 272 -0.88 -10.50 4.53
C PHE A 272 0.20 -11.09 5.44
N LEU A 273 1.29 -11.60 4.86
CA LEU A 273 2.39 -12.19 5.62
C LEU A 273 3.14 -11.15 6.45
N GLY A 274 3.27 -9.93 5.94
CA GLY A 274 3.91 -8.81 6.63
C GLY A 274 3.17 -8.44 7.91
N ALA A 275 1.84 -8.32 7.87
CA ALA A 275 1.04 -7.97 9.03
C ALA A 275 1.15 -9.02 10.15
N ILE A 276 1.05 -10.31 9.79
CA ILE A 276 1.17 -11.42 10.75
C ILE A 276 2.62 -11.55 11.24
N GLY A 277 3.58 -11.62 10.32
CA GLY A 277 4.99 -11.82 10.62
C GLY A 277 5.58 -10.67 11.43
N GLY A 278 5.23 -9.41 11.08
CA GLY A 278 5.69 -8.22 11.78
C GLY A 278 5.19 -8.17 13.22
N SER A 279 3.90 -8.43 13.43
CA SER A 279 3.31 -8.46 14.78
C SER A 279 3.90 -9.60 15.62
N SER A 280 4.10 -10.80 15.03
CA SER A 280 4.72 -11.94 15.72
C SER A 280 6.20 -11.66 16.05
N LEU A 281 6.95 -11.10 15.12
CA LEU A 281 8.36 -10.76 15.32
C LEU A 281 8.51 -9.71 16.43
N MET A 282 7.64 -8.70 16.44
CA MET A 282 7.62 -7.69 17.49
C MET A 282 7.31 -8.30 18.85
N ALA A 283 6.32 -9.20 18.93
CA ALA A 283 5.94 -9.85 20.18
C ALA A 283 7.04 -10.76 20.76
N LEU A 284 7.81 -11.41 19.89
CA LEU A 284 8.87 -12.35 20.30
C LEU A 284 10.21 -11.65 20.56
N LEU A 285 10.60 -10.70 19.72
CA LEU A 285 11.96 -10.13 19.69
C LEU A 285 11.99 -8.60 19.86
N GLY A 286 10.83 -7.96 20.00
CA GLY A 286 10.71 -6.52 20.24
C GLY A 286 10.80 -5.64 18.99
N PHE A 287 10.56 -4.34 19.21
CA PHE A 287 10.51 -3.34 18.14
C PHE A 287 11.84 -3.15 17.41
N THR A 288 12.93 -3.12 18.18
CA THR A 288 14.28 -2.92 17.62
C THR A 288 14.61 -3.96 16.56
N THR A 289 14.37 -5.24 16.85
CA THR A 289 14.60 -6.34 15.91
C THR A 289 13.72 -6.20 14.67
N LEU A 290 12.45 -5.79 14.83
CA LEU A 290 11.55 -5.60 13.70
C LEU A 290 12.05 -4.52 12.73
N PHE A 291 12.52 -3.38 13.24
CA PHE A 291 13.08 -2.31 12.39
C PHE A 291 14.36 -2.75 11.68
N TRP A 292 15.26 -3.48 12.38
CA TRP A 292 16.47 -4.01 11.77
C TRP A 292 16.18 -5.05 10.69
N VAL A 293 15.29 -5.99 10.95
CA VAL A 293 14.91 -7.02 9.99
C VAL A 293 14.26 -6.38 8.76
N SER A 294 13.30 -5.46 8.94
CA SER A 294 12.65 -4.78 7.82
C SER A 294 13.64 -3.92 7.03
N GLY A 295 14.52 -3.17 7.69
CA GLY A 295 15.57 -2.39 7.03
C GLY A 295 16.56 -3.25 6.28
N GLY A 296 17.01 -4.35 6.89
CA GLY A 296 17.91 -5.33 6.28
C GLY A 296 17.29 -6.01 5.05
N LEU A 297 16.02 -6.39 5.10
CA LEU A 297 15.30 -6.96 3.97
C LEU A 297 15.19 -6.00 2.79
N PHE A 298 14.96 -4.70 3.02
CA PHE A 298 14.99 -3.70 1.97
C PHE A 298 16.37 -3.61 1.31
N ILE A 299 17.45 -3.56 2.10
CA ILE A 299 18.81 -3.48 1.60
C ILE A 299 19.21 -4.77 0.86
N LEU A 300 18.88 -5.94 1.39
CA LEU A 300 19.12 -7.22 0.73
C LEU A 300 18.34 -7.33 -0.59
N SER A 301 17.10 -6.87 -0.63
CA SER A 301 16.31 -6.80 -1.87
C SER A 301 16.97 -5.88 -2.90
N ALA A 302 17.49 -4.73 -2.48
CA ALA A 302 18.23 -3.82 -3.36
C ALA A 302 19.47 -4.47 -3.96
N LEU A 303 20.28 -5.11 -3.13
CA LEU A 303 21.49 -5.82 -3.57
C LEU A 303 21.12 -6.96 -4.54
N TRP A 304 20.12 -7.75 -4.19
CA TRP A 304 19.66 -8.84 -5.04
C TRP A 304 19.19 -8.34 -6.43
N ILE A 305 18.42 -7.26 -6.49
CA ILE A 305 18.00 -6.62 -7.73
C ILE A 305 19.21 -6.09 -8.50
N ALA A 306 20.17 -5.46 -7.82
CA ALA A 306 21.38 -4.93 -8.44
C ALA A 306 22.23 -6.01 -9.09
N PHE A 307 22.28 -7.23 -8.54
CA PHE A 307 23.03 -8.34 -9.11
C PHE A 307 22.23 -9.16 -10.14
N LYS A 308 20.94 -9.38 -9.90
CA LYS A 308 20.10 -10.27 -10.72
C LYS A 308 19.62 -9.62 -12.00
N LEU A 309 19.27 -8.33 -11.95
CA LEU A 309 18.72 -7.60 -13.08
C LEU A 309 19.81 -6.79 -13.77
N LYS A 310 20.03 -7.08 -15.05
CA LYS A 310 20.97 -6.33 -15.91
C LYS A 310 20.25 -5.24 -16.68
#